data_972d9fefd14088e51a46e73486568af0
#
_entry.id   972d9fefd14088e51a46e73486568af0
#
_cell.length_a   1.000
_cell.length_b   1.000
_cell.length_c   1.000
_cell.angle_alpha   90.00
_cell.angle_beta   90.00
_cell.angle_gamma   90.00
#
_symmetry.space_group_name_H-M   'P 1'
#
loop_
_entity.id
_entity.type
_entity.pdbx_description
1 polymer ?
#
loop_
_entity_poly.entity_id
_entity_poly.type
_entity_poly.pdbx_seq_one_letter_code
_entity_poly.pdbx_strand_id
1 'polypeptide(L)'
;MRTADYIFQTLADWNVRHVFFVSGGGAMHLNDALGREKRLRYVCALHEQGAAIAAEGYARIAGTPGVINVTTGPGGTNALTGVAGAWLDSIPMVVISGQIKNATCVRSFPELKLRALGDQELNIVDVVKPITKYAAMIQRPEDARYHLERAWHLAQSGRPGPVWLDVPLDVQAAPISDPSALRAYDPAEDAEENRADSRETPPETWDILLEKLQNAKRPVILAGGGLTLAGMRREFLELAEKLQIPVLTAISGVDLIPSDHPLFFGRPGILGERGANFVLQNSDFLLVLGARMSIRIIGYAFGTVAREAFKVMVDADDAELNKPTFRPDLKIHTNLKRFVPAFLEKAAPKVVPDWLDYCRRVRAKYPVVTREHRERTDYVSSYAFPELLGKLLKGNEIVVTGNGTAYTSTFQSIGLKPGVRMFSNMACASMGYDLPAAIGASFAAGSDRDVICVTGDGSIQMNLQEMQTVLNYGLPIKLFVYENGGYLSIKLTQRAFFQGNFVGSTAESGIRLPDMKKLAEAFGWKTFELATNQEAEKRLPEILATPGPVFCEVHTDPFEVLGPKAASKALPDGSMVSQPLENLAPFLPREEFLENMLVKPLE
;
A
#
# COMPACT_ATOMS: atom_id res chain seq x y z
N MET A 1 31.18 8.33 -22.50
CA MET A 1 30.49 8.78 -21.27
C MET A 1 30.89 7.88 -20.10
N ARG A 2 30.71 8.30 -18.84
CA ARG A 2 30.95 7.42 -17.68
C ARG A 2 29.79 6.44 -17.54
N THR A 3 30.02 5.32 -16.85
CA THR A 3 28.94 4.37 -16.49
C THR A 3 27.80 5.05 -15.73
N ALA A 4 28.11 5.94 -14.79
CA ALA A 4 27.10 6.73 -14.07
C ALA A 4 26.24 7.60 -15.00
N ASP A 5 26.85 8.23 -16.02
CA ASP A 5 26.10 9.02 -17.01
C ASP A 5 25.17 8.11 -17.84
N TYR A 6 25.67 6.94 -18.26
CA TYR A 6 24.88 5.95 -19.00
C TYR A 6 23.63 5.50 -18.22
N ILE A 7 23.79 5.21 -16.93
CA ILE A 7 22.66 4.77 -16.07
C ILE A 7 21.54 5.82 -16.08
N PHE A 8 21.84 7.09 -15.77
CA PHE A 8 20.81 8.12 -15.67
C PHE A 8 20.25 8.56 -17.02
N GLN A 9 21.05 8.56 -18.08
CA GLN A 9 20.56 8.79 -19.44
C GLN A 9 19.56 7.69 -19.85
N THR A 10 19.87 6.43 -19.59
CA THR A 10 18.96 5.30 -19.88
C THR A 10 17.67 5.39 -19.10
N LEU A 11 17.72 5.75 -17.80
CA LEU A 11 16.51 5.98 -17.01
C LEU A 11 15.65 7.12 -17.60
N ALA A 12 16.28 8.20 -18.05
CA ALA A 12 15.58 9.30 -18.72
C ALA A 12 14.97 8.87 -20.06
N ASP A 13 15.65 8.02 -20.84
CA ASP A 13 15.14 7.43 -22.08
C ASP A 13 13.91 6.54 -21.81
N TRP A 14 13.82 5.92 -20.64
CA TRP A 14 12.65 5.14 -20.19
C TRP A 14 11.56 6.00 -19.52
N ASN A 15 11.60 7.34 -19.70
CA ASN A 15 10.63 8.29 -19.17
C ASN A 15 10.57 8.36 -17.64
N VAL A 16 11.62 7.96 -16.93
CA VAL A 16 11.75 8.32 -15.52
C VAL A 16 11.83 9.84 -15.42
N ARG A 17 11.03 10.43 -14.53
CA ARG A 17 10.99 11.90 -14.34
C ARG A 17 11.62 12.34 -13.04
N HIS A 18 11.52 11.52 -12.00
CA HIS A 18 11.99 11.85 -10.65
C HIS A 18 12.87 10.75 -10.10
N VAL A 19 13.95 11.14 -9.42
CA VAL A 19 14.81 10.26 -8.65
C VAL A 19 14.91 10.81 -7.23
N PHE A 20 14.46 10.04 -6.26
CA PHE A 20 14.54 10.40 -4.84
C PHE A 20 15.91 10.00 -4.30
N PHE A 21 16.53 10.84 -3.47
CA PHE A 21 17.88 10.51 -3.02
C PHE A 21 18.33 11.28 -1.77
N VAL A 22 19.36 10.75 -1.15
CA VAL A 22 20.21 11.45 -0.19
C VAL A 22 21.63 11.36 -0.71
N SER A 23 22.35 12.50 -0.78
CA SER A 23 23.70 12.53 -1.31
C SER A 23 24.71 11.86 -0.38
N GLY A 24 25.77 11.25 -0.96
CA GLY A 24 26.84 10.66 -0.17
C GLY A 24 28.06 10.28 -1.00
N GLY A 25 29.21 10.13 -0.33
CA GLY A 25 30.52 9.96 -0.97
C GLY A 25 30.64 8.71 -1.84
N GLY A 26 30.06 7.57 -1.37
CA GLY A 26 30.09 6.31 -2.15
C GLY A 26 29.26 6.34 -3.43
N ALA A 27 28.39 7.35 -3.61
CA ALA A 27 27.60 7.58 -4.82
C ALA A 27 28.00 8.88 -5.57
N MET A 28 29.21 9.40 -5.38
CA MET A 28 29.56 10.74 -5.85
C MET A 28 29.47 10.91 -7.37
N HIS A 29 29.82 9.91 -8.15
CA HIS A 29 29.72 9.99 -9.62
C HIS A 29 28.27 9.77 -10.09
N LEU A 30 27.49 8.95 -9.37
CA LEU A 30 26.05 8.81 -9.59
C LEU A 30 25.34 10.14 -9.32
N ASN A 31 25.64 10.81 -8.20
CA ASN A 31 25.05 12.11 -7.85
C ASN A 31 25.39 13.20 -8.88
N ASP A 32 26.66 13.25 -9.36
CA ASP A 32 27.07 14.19 -10.39
C ASP A 32 26.35 13.90 -11.72
N ALA A 33 26.26 12.63 -12.12
CA ALA A 33 25.57 12.23 -13.36
C ALA A 33 24.05 12.55 -13.30
N LEU A 34 23.40 12.28 -12.17
CA LEU A 34 22.01 12.65 -11.92
C LEU A 34 21.80 14.17 -12.04
N GLY A 35 22.69 14.98 -11.48
CA GLY A 35 22.63 16.44 -11.56
C GLY A 35 22.85 16.99 -12.98
N ARG A 36 23.58 16.27 -13.84
CA ARG A 36 23.84 16.65 -15.24
C ARG A 36 22.72 16.27 -16.19
N GLU A 37 21.98 15.18 -15.92
CA GLU A 37 20.87 14.74 -16.78
C GLU A 37 19.63 15.62 -16.57
N LYS A 38 19.42 16.59 -17.45
CA LYS A 38 18.40 17.64 -17.30
C LYS A 38 16.95 17.16 -17.51
N ARG A 39 16.76 15.98 -18.08
CA ARG A 39 15.44 15.36 -18.23
C ARG A 39 14.93 14.73 -16.92
N LEU A 40 15.83 14.47 -15.98
CA LEU A 40 15.52 13.97 -14.64
C LEU A 40 15.46 15.11 -13.63
N ARG A 41 14.47 15.08 -12.77
CA ARG A 41 14.41 15.92 -11.58
C ARG A 41 14.81 15.08 -10.37
N TYR A 42 15.87 15.46 -9.68
CA TYR A 42 16.20 14.85 -8.41
C TYR A 42 15.40 15.47 -7.27
N VAL A 43 15.01 14.66 -6.30
CA VAL A 43 14.25 15.05 -5.10
C VAL A 43 15.09 14.69 -3.88
N CYS A 44 15.60 15.71 -3.20
CA CYS A 44 16.38 15.54 -1.98
C CYS A 44 15.45 15.26 -0.81
N ALA A 45 15.54 14.06 -0.22
CA ALA A 45 14.98 13.73 1.08
C ALA A 45 16.02 14.01 2.18
N LEU A 46 15.59 14.01 3.43
CA LEU A 46 16.48 14.21 4.58
C LEU A 46 16.86 12.89 5.27
N HIS A 47 16.28 11.78 4.80
CA HIS A 47 16.61 10.42 5.24
C HIS A 47 16.30 9.42 4.13
N GLU A 48 17.11 8.37 3.97
CA GLU A 48 16.94 7.39 2.89
C GLU A 48 15.67 6.55 3.05
N GLN A 49 15.18 6.34 4.27
CA GLN A 49 13.87 5.75 4.51
C GLN A 49 12.77 6.61 3.90
N GLY A 50 12.84 7.93 4.13
CA GLY A 50 11.93 8.90 3.51
C GLY A 50 12.00 8.87 1.98
N ALA A 51 13.22 8.84 1.42
CA ALA A 51 13.43 8.74 -0.03
C ALA A 51 12.83 7.46 -0.62
N ALA A 52 13.04 6.30 0.03
CA ALA A 52 12.53 5.01 -0.45
C ALA A 52 10.99 4.94 -0.36
N ILE A 53 10.41 5.44 0.73
CA ILE A 53 8.94 5.50 0.88
C ILE A 53 8.34 6.50 -0.11
N ALA A 54 9.01 7.63 -0.39
CA ALA A 54 8.55 8.58 -1.41
C ALA A 54 8.60 7.96 -2.82
N ALA A 55 9.64 7.21 -3.16
CA ALA A 55 9.71 6.47 -4.43
C ALA A 55 8.57 5.43 -4.53
N GLU A 56 8.23 4.76 -3.45
CA GLU A 56 7.10 3.82 -3.38
C GLU A 56 5.76 4.55 -3.60
N GLY A 57 5.50 5.63 -2.88
CA GLY A 57 4.29 6.46 -3.04
C GLY A 57 4.17 7.05 -4.45
N TYR A 58 5.30 7.46 -5.05
CA TYR A 58 5.37 7.90 -6.45
C TYR A 58 4.92 6.80 -7.40
N ALA A 59 5.45 5.58 -7.26
CA ALA A 59 5.10 4.46 -8.13
C ALA A 59 3.60 4.11 -8.09
N ARG A 60 2.95 4.20 -6.93
CA ARG A 60 1.51 3.95 -6.79
C ARG A 60 0.63 4.89 -7.60
N ILE A 61 1.11 6.10 -7.84
CA ILE A 61 0.35 7.12 -8.59
C ILE A 61 0.81 7.20 -10.04
N ALA A 62 2.11 7.15 -10.29
CA ALA A 62 2.69 7.24 -11.63
C ALA A 62 2.43 5.98 -12.47
N GLY A 63 2.25 4.81 -11.85
CA GLY A 63 2.11 3.53 -12.56
C GLY A 63 3.41 3.04 -13.22
N THR A 64 4.55 3.62 -12.83
CA THR A 64 5.90 3.26 -13.28
C THR A 64 6.81 3.06 -12.08
N PRO A 65 7.95 2.37 -12.19
CA PRO A 65 8.86 2.19 -11.07
C PRO A 65 9.29 3.50 -10.43
N GLY A 66 9.22 3.57 -9.10
CA GLY A 66 9.87 4.62 -8.34
C GLY A 66 11.38 4.41 -8.31
N VAL A 67 12.16 5.46 -8.49
CA VAL A 67 13.63 5.36 -8.54
C VAL A 67 14.25 6.08 -7.34
N ILE A 68 15.17 5.39 -6.66
CA ILE A 68 15.93 5.94 -5.54
C ILE A 68 17.44 5.78 -5.80
N ASN A 69 18.21 6.78 -5.44
CA ASN A 69 19.68 6.72 -5.44
C ASN A 69 20.20 6.95 -4.01
N VAL A 70 21.02 6.03 -3.51
CA VAL A 70 21.56 6.06 -2.14
C VAL A 70 23.07 5.79 -2.14
N THR A 71 23.75 6.20 -1.07
CA THR A 71 25.18 5.95 -0.90
C THR A 71 25.48 4.58 -0.29
N THR A 72 26.75 4.25 -0.17
CA THR A 72 27.30 3.05 0.48
C THR A 72 26.89 2.93 1.95
N GLY A 73 26.81 1.71 2.45
CA GLY A 73 26.64 1.39 3.88
C GLY A 73 25.31 1.90 4.44
N PRO A 74 25.32 2.92 5.34
CA PRO A 74 24.10 3.40 5.98
C PRO A 74 23.06 3.94 4.98
N GLY A 75 23.47 4.47 3.82
CA GLY A 75 22.54 4.89 2.78
C GLY A 75 21.66 3.74 2.28
N GLY A 76 22.27 2.57 2.06
CA GLY A 76 21.52 1.36 1.70
C GLY A 76 20.67 0.83 2.86
N THR A 77 21.23 0.69 4.06
CA THR A 77 20.50 0.11 5.20
C THR A 77 19.33 0.98 5.67
N ASN A 78 19.46 2.30 5.61
CA ASN A 78 18.36 3.20 5.96
C ASN A 78 17.17 3.09 5.00
N ALA A 79 17.38 2.72 3.74
CA ALA A 79 16.31 2.56 2.74
C ALA A 79 15.47 1.29 2.94
N LEU A 80 15.94 0.30 3.73
CA LEU A 80 15.35 -1.05 3.81
C LEU A 80 13.87 -1.06 4.16
N THR A 81 13.41 -0.22 5.08
CA THR A 81 11.98 -0.17 5.46
C THR A 81 11.09 0.17 4.26
N GLY A 82 11.48 1.16 3.44
CA GLY A 82 10.73 1.53 2.24
C GLY A 82 10.76 0.43 1.18
N VAL A 83 11.92 -0.20 0.98
CA VAL A 83 12.08 -1.32 0.03
C VAL A 83 11.27 -2.55 0.48
N ALA A 84 11.30 -2.89 1.78
CA ALA A 84 10.47 -3.97 2.33
C ALA A 84 8.97 -3.69 2.18
N GLY A 85 8.55 -2.43 2.37
CA GLY A 85 7.18 -2.00 2.11
C GLY A 85 6.77 -2.21 0.65
N ALA A 86 7.61 -1.79 -0.28
CA ALA A 86 7.41 -1.99 -1.72
C ALA A 86 7.35 -3.49 -2.10
N TRP A 87 8.24 -4.32 -1.52
CA TRP A 87 8.24 -5.77 -1.70
C TRP A 87 6.93 -6.42 -1.27
N LEU A 88 6.49 -6.13 -0.04
CA LEU A 88 5.29 -6.74 0.53
C LEU A 88 4.00 -6.32 -0.20
N ASP A 89 3.95 -5.08 -0.71
CA ASP A 89 2.78 -4.57 -1.44
C ASP A 89 2.91 -4.67 -2.97
N SER A 90 4.01 -5.29 -3.46
CA SER A 90 4.24 -5.53 -4.90
C SER A 90 4.39 -4.23 -5.71
N ILE A 91 5.01 -3.21 -5.12
CA ILE A 91 5.21 -1.91 -5.78
C ILE A 91 6.54 -1.90 -6.53
N PRO A 92 6.55 -1.57 -7.84
CA PRO A 92 7.77 -1.54 -8.62
C PRO A 92 8.69 -0.40 -8.16
N MET A 93 9.95 -0.74 -7.88
CA MET A 93 10.97 0.21 -7.43
C MET A 93 12.34 -0.19 -7.96
N VAL A 94 13.15 0.79 -8.37
CA VAL A 94 14.55 0.61 -8.75
C VAL A 94 15.43 1.35 -7.76
N VAL A 95 16.24 0.62 -7.01
CA VAL A 95 17.24 1.17 -6.11
C VAL A 95 18.61 1.12 -6.79
N ILE A 96 19.27 2.26 -6.84
CA ILE A 96 20.66 2.37 -7.28
C ILE A 96 21.48 2.81 -6.07
N SER A 97 22.42 1.97 -5.64
CA SER A 97 23.32 2.31 -4.55
C SER A 97 24.75 2.49 -5.06
N GLY A 98 25.45 3.44 -4.47
CA GLY A 98 26.89 3.51 -4.60
C GLY A 98 27.58 2.50 -3.69
N GLN A 99 28.76 2.06 -4.11
CA GLN A 99 29.64 1.17 -3.35
C GLN A 99 31.06 1.68 -3.40
N ILE A 100 31.91 1.24 -2.49
CA ILE A 100 33.34 1.49 -2.52
C ILE A 100 33.99 0.84 -3.76
N LYS A 101 35.26 1.14 -4.04
CA LYS A 101 35.97 0.56 -5.19
C LYS A 101 36.06 -0.96 -5.09
N ASN A 102 35.92 -1.65 -6.22
CA ASN A 102 36.03 -3.13 -6.28
C ASN A 102 37.28 -3.66 -5.56
N ALA A 103 38.44 -3.05 -5.76
CA ALA A 103 39.71 -3.47 -5.15
C ALA A 103 39.72 -3.41 -3.62
N THR A 104 38.76 -2.72 -3.00
CA THR A 104 38.63 -2.59 -1.54
C THR A 104 37.31 -3.16 -1.02
N CYS A 105 36.58 -3.92 -1.84
CA CYS A 105 35.41 -4.67 -1.42
C CYS A 105 35.79 -6.04 -0.86
N VAL A 106 35.13 -6.47 0.21
CA VAL A 106 35.29 -7.85 0.76
C VAL A 106 34.94 -8.92 -0.26
N ARG A 107 34.05 -8.62 -1.21
CA ARG A 107 33.69 -9.53 -2.31
C ARG A 107 34.87 -9.88 -3.23
N SER A 108 35.88 -9.03 -3.29
CA SER A 108 37.11 -9.31 -4.05
C SER A 108 38.05 -10.27 -3.33
N PHE A 109 37.79 -10.56 -2.05
CA PHE A 109 38.60 -11.42 -1.19
C PHE A 109 37.73 -12.40 -0.39
N PRO A 110 36.92 -13.24 -1.05
CA PRO A 110 35.91 -14.08 -0.37
C PRO A 110 36.53 -15.09 0.58
N GLU A 111 37.79 -15.49 0.37
CA GLU A 111 38.55 -16.41 1.19
C GLU A 111 38.91 -15.84 2.58
N LEU A 112 38.98 -14.52 2.73
CA LEU A 112 39.43 -13.89 3.98
C LEU A 112 38.29 -13.72 5.01
N LYS A 113 37.03 -13.91 4.63
CA LYS A 113 35.84 -13.76 5.48
C LYS A 113 35.81 -12.46 6.30
N LEU A 114 36.27 -11.38 5.71
CA LEU A 114 36.27 -10.04 6.32
C LEU A 114 34.82 -9.54 6.51
N ARG A 115 34.59 -8.71 7.54
CA ARG A 115 33.32 -8.00 7.73
C ARG A 115 33.22 -6.76 6.87
N ALA A 116 34.32 -6.02 6.72
CA ALA A 116 34.49 -4.87 5.86
C ALA A 116 35.98 -4.71 5.53
N LEU A 117 36.30 -4.17 4.38
CA LEU A 117 37.66 -3.82 3.99
C LEU A 117 37.76 -2.32 3.66
N GLY A 118 36.83 -1.81 2.89
CA GLY A 118 36.75 -0.40 2.58
C GLY A 118 35.92 0.41 3.57
N ASP A 119 36.02 1.73 3.45
CA ASP A 119 35.33 2.66 4.35
C ASP A 119 33.81 2.61 4.13
N GLN A 120 33.03 2.42 5.21
CA GLN A 120 31.57 2.30 5.20
C GLN A 120 31.03 1.13 4.36
N GLU A 121 31.85 0.17 4.01
CA GLU A 121 31.44 -0.98 3.20
C GLU A 121 30.39 -1.82 3.89
N LEU A 122 29.37 -2.17 3.13
CA LEU A 122 28.42 -3.21 3.44
C LEU A 122 28.12 -4.01 2.17
N ASN A 123 28.06 -5.32 2.25
CA ASN A 123 27.57 -6.16 1.17
C ASN A 123 26.03 -6.07 1.08
N ILE A 124 25.55 -4.93 0.59
CA ILE A 124 24.11 -4.62 0.56
C ILE A 124 23.32 -5.59 -0.31
N VAL A 125 23.93 -6.12 -1.38
CA VAL A 125 23.26 -7.07 -2.29
C VAL A 125 22.78 -8.31 -1.54
N ASP A 126 23.58 -8.87 -0.62
CA ASP A 126 23.16 -10.05 0.14
C ASP A 126 22.12 -9.71 1.24
N VAL A 127 22.12 -8.47 1.73
CA VAL A 127 21.13 -7.99 2.70
C VAL A 127 19.75 -7.84 2.05
N VAL A 128 19.67 -7.37 0.80
CA VAL A 128 18.41 -7.03 0.14
C VAL A 128 17.82 -8.15 -0.72
N LYS A 129 18.56 -9.21 -1.00
CA LYS A 129 18.06 -10.37 -1.78
C LYS A 129 16.68 -10.88 -1.36
N PRO A 130 16.37 -11.03 -0.05
CA PRO A 130 15.07 -11.56 0.38
C PRO A 130 13.89 -10.60 0.16
N ILE A 131 14.15 -9.34 -0.11
CA ILE A 131 13.16 -8.27 -0.26
C ILE A 131 13.25 -7.58 -1.63
N THR A 132 13.85 -8.24 -2.62
CA THR A 132 13.96 -7.75 -4.00
C THR A 132 13.76 -8.87 -5.00
N LYS A 133 13.22 -8.54 -6.16
CA LYS A 133 13.12 -9.49 -7.29
C LYS A 133 14.48 -9.75 -7.93
N TYR A 134 15.34 -8.74 -7.89
CA TYR A 134 16.68 -8.80 -8.46
C TYR A 134 17.61 -7.89 -7.66
N ALA A 135 18.77 -8.41 -7.28
CA ALA A 135 19.82 -7.63 -6.63
C ALA A 135 21.19 -8.03 -7.21
N ALA A 136 21.90 -7.06 -7.74
CA ALA A 136 23.21 -7.29 -8.35
C ALA A 136 24.17 -6.12 -8.11
N MET A 137 25.47 -6.45 -8.02
CA MET A 137 26.54 -5.46 -8.11
C MET A 137 27.04 -5.39 -9.55
N ILE A 138 27.08 -4.19 -10.14
CA ILE A 138 27.65 -3.95 -11.45
C ILE A 138 29.18 -3.89 -11.29
N GLN A 139 29.85 -5.00 -11.51
CA GLN A 139 31.30 -5.11 -11.26
C GLN A 139 32.16 -4.53 -12.39
N ARG A 140 31.63 -4.44 -13.60
CA ARG A 140 32.34 -3.95 -14.79
C ARG A 140 31.43 -3.01 -15.58
N PRO A 141 31.98 -1.98 -16.23
CA PRO A 141 31.21 -1.05 -17.05
C PRO A 141 30.42 -1.76 -18.17
N GLU A 142 30.99 -2.84 -18.74
CA GLU A 142 30.41 -3.62 -19.83
C GLU A 142 29.10 -4.31 -19.45
N ASP A 143 28.90 -4.58 -18.16
CA ASP A 143 27.70 -5.25 -17.64
C ASP A 143 26.57 -4.27 -17.30
N ALA A 144 26.82 -2.96 -17.37
CA ALA A 144 25.87 -1.93 -16.93
C ALA A 144 24.53 -2.01 -17.66
N ARG A 145 24.53 -2.17 -18.98
CA ARG A 145 23.33 -2.28 -19.80
C ARG A 145 22.49 -3.50 -19.40
N TYR A 146 23.13 -4.66 -19.33
CA TYR A 146 22.48 -5.92 -18.97
C TYR A 146 21.76 -5.86 -17.62
N HIS A 147 22.47 -5.40 -16.59
CA HIS A 147 21.89 -5.31 -15.25
C HIS A 147 20.78 -4.28 -15.16
N LEU A 148 20.93 -3.14 -15.85
CA LEU A 148 19.92 -2.09 -15.84
C LEU A 148 18.63 -2.49 -16.56
N GLU A 149 18.75 -3.08 -17.77
CA GLU A 149 17.61 -3.59 -18.54
C GLU A 149 16.89 -4.73 -17.79
N ARG A 150 17.64 -5.67 -17.21
CA ARG A 150 17.09 -6.79 -16.41
C ARG A 150 16.36 -6.27 -15.18
N ALA A 151 16.96 -5.37 -14.41
CA ALA A 151 16.35 -4.78 -13.23
C ALA A 151 15.05 -4.05 -13.59
N TRP A 152 15.07 -3.22 -14.64
CA TRP A 152 13.90 -2.49 -15.10
C TRP A 152 12.76 -3.41 -15.54
N HIS A 153 13.08 -4.47 -16.28
CA HIS A 153 12.10 -5.46 -16.71
C HIS A 153 11.49 -6.20 -15.52
N LEU A 154 12.33 -6.75 -14.64
CA LEU A 154 11.87 -7.54 -13.50
C LEU A 154 11.07 -6.72 -12.48
N ALA A 155 11.38 -5.43 -12.32
CA ALA A 155 10.60 -4.57 -11.43
C ALA A 155 9.12 -4.51 -11.79
N GLN A 156 8.77 -4.65 -13.08
CA GLN A 156 7.44 -4.42 -13.63
C GLN A 156 6.72 -5.69 -14.12
N SER A 157 7.44 -6.78 -14.34
CA SER A 157 6.91 -8.01 -14.94
C SER A 157 6.37 -8.97 -13.89
N GLY A 158 5.47 -9.86 -14.29
CA GLY A 158 4.82 -10.83 -13.41
C GLY A 158 4.13 -10.15 -12.23
N ARG A 159 4.49 -10.54 -11.01
CA ARG A 159 4.19 -9.78 -9.80
C ARG A 159 5.25 -8.69 -9.64
N PRO A 160 4.91 -7.39 -9.74
CA PRO A 160 5.89 -6.30 -9.62
C PRO A 160 6.58 -6.27 -8.26
N GLY A 161 7.73 -5.60 -8.19
CA GLY A 161 8.44 -5.45 -6.91
C GLY A 161 9.76 -4.69 -7.06
N PRO A 162 10.46 -4.42 -5.95
CA PRO A 162 11.72 -3.71 -5.94
C PRO A 162 12.86 -4.54 -6.53
N VAL A 163 13.82 -3.83 -7.11
CA VAL A 163 15.10 -4.34 -7.59
C VAL A 163 16.23 -3.45 -7.08
N TRP A 164 17.46 -3.98 -7.02
CA TRP A 164 18.62 -3.27 -6.46
C TRP A 164 19.87 -3.45 -7.30
N LEU A 165 20.46 -2.32 -7.73
CA LEU A 165 21.74 -2.28 -8.41
C LEU A 165 22.77 -1.52 -7.56
N ASP A 166 23.85 -2.21 -7.19
CA ASP A 166 24.95 -1.67 -6.40
C ASP A 166 26.14 -1.38 -7.32
N VAL A 167 26.67 -0.14 -7.31
CA VAL A 167 27.65 0.32 -8.32
C VAL A 167 28.92 0.82 -7.63
N PRO A 168 30.04 0.10 -7.73
CA PRO A 168 31.32 0.52 -7.17
C PRO A 168 31.85 1.83 -7.77
N LEU A 169 32.54 2.65 -6.96
CA LEU A 169 33.07 3.96 -7.33
C LEU A 169 33.94 3.94 -8.60
N ASP A 170 34.81 2.94 -8.74
CA ASP A 170 35.64 2.76 -9.92
C ASP A 170 34.80 2.44 -11.17
N VAL A 171 33.75 1.67 -11.03
CA VAL A 171 32.78 1.39 -12.10
C VAL A 171 31.95 2.62 -12.43
N GLN A 172 31.44 3.36 -11.42
CA GLN A 172 30.71 4.62 -11.65
C GLN A 172 31.48 5.59 -12.54
N ALA A 173 32.81 5.70 -12.30
CA ALA A 173 33.72 6.62 -13.02
C ALA A 173 34.18 6.07 -14.36
N ALA A 174 34.14 4.76 -14.57
CA ALA A 174 34.73 4.12 -15.75
C ALA A 174 34.06 4.55 -17.06
N PRO A 175 34.84 4.77 -18.15
CA PRO A 175 34.28 5.18 -19.41
C PRO A 175 33.60 4.01 -20.15
N ILE A 176 32.47 4.31 -20.76
CA ILE A 176 31.83 3.49 -21.79
C ILE A 176 32.06 4.16 -23.14
N SER A 177 32.87 3.51 -23.98
CA SER A 177 33.27 4.06 -25.29
C SER A 177 32.12 3.95 -26.30
N ASP A 178 31.46 2.80 -26.34
CA ASP A 178 30.33 2.52 -27.23
C ASP A 178 29.17 1.83 -26.45
N PRO A 179 28.15 2.60 -26.05
CA PRO A 179 26.99 2.02 -25.37
C PRO A 179 26.22 0.97 -26.19
N SER A 180 26.28 1.05 -27.53
CA SER A 180 25.58 0.09 -28.41
C SER A 180 26.22 -1.29 -28.41
N ALA A 181 27.51 -1.38 -28.12
CA ALA A 181 28.27 -2.64 -28.02
C ALA A 181 28.08 -3.36 -26.68
N LEU A 182 27.46 -2.72 -25.68
CA LEU A 182 27.19 -3.36 -24.40
C LEU A 182 26.21 -4.52 -24.54
N ARG A 183 26.43 -5.58 -23.75
CA ARG A 183 25.53 -6.73 -23.70
C ARG A 183 24.11 -6.28 -23.29
N ALA A 184 23.14 -6.56 -24.15
CA ALA A 184 21.73 -6.39 -23.84
C ALA A 184 21.20 -7.55 -22.95
N TYR A 185 20.14 -7.30 -22.23
CA TYR A 185 19.37 -8.33 -21.54
C TYR A 185 18.32 -8.93 -22.49
N ASP A 186 18.14 -10.26 -22.43
CA ASP A 186 17.05 -10.95 -23.10
C ASP A 186 15.97 -11.34 -22.08
N PRO A 187 14.73 -10.83 -22.19
CA PRO A 187 13.64 -11.21 -21.30
C PRO A 187 13.35 -12.72 -21.24
N ALA A 188 13.77 -13.50 -22.24
CA ALA A 188 13.64 -14.95 -22.22
C ALA A 188 14.49 -15.61 -21.12
N GLU A 189 15.53 -14.96 -20.61
CA GLU A 189 16.34 -15.46 -19.49
C GLU A 189 15.52 -15.62 -18.19
N ASP A 190 14.44 -14.83 -18.02
CA ASP A 190 13.57 -14.84 -16.85
C ASP A 190 12.10 -15.22 -17.22
N ALA A 191 11.90 -15.99 -18.29
CA ALA A 191 10.56 -16.35 -18.83
C ALA A 191 9.68 -17.08 -17.80
N GLU A 192 10.27 -17.92 -16.94
CA GLU A 192 9.52 -18.63 -15.89
C GLU A 192 8.96 -17.67 -14.83
N GLU A 193 9.74 -16.69 -14.40
CA GLU A 193 9.30 -15.70 -13.41
C GLU A 193 8.19 -14.80 -13.97
N ASN A 194 8.21 -14.57 -15.27
CA ASN A 194 7.26 -13.71 -15.99
C ASN A 194 6.14 -14.50 -16.71
N ARG A 195 6.02 -15.79 -16.44
CA ARG A 195 5.08 -16.69 -17.13
C ARG A 195 3.63 -16.20 -17.11
N ALA A 196 3.19 -15.56 -16.04
CA ALA A 196 1.85 -15.01 -15.92
C ALA A 196 1.54 -13.93 -16.98
N ASP A 197 2.54 -13.19 -17.44
CA ASP A 197 2.38 -12.09 -18.41
C ASP A 197 2.06 -12.58 -19.82
N SER A 198 2.47 -13.81 -20.16
CA SER A 198 2.22 -14.44 -21.45
C SER A 198 1.12 -15.49 -21.42
N ARG A 199 0.73 -15.98 -20.24
CA ARG A 199 -0.20 -17.09 -20.07
C ARG A 199 -1.64 -16.67 -20.33
N GLU A 200 -2.28 -17.32 -21.30
CA GLU A 200 -3.70 -17.17 -21.56
C GLU A 200 -4.52 -18.11 -20.67
N THR A 201 -5.76 -17.71 -20.39
CA THR A 201 -6.72 -18.56 -19.69
C THR A 201 -7.29 -19.58 -20.67
N PRO A 202 -7.13 -20.90 -20.41
CA PRO A 202 -7.62 -21.94 -21.31
C PRO A 202 -9.15 -21.90 -21.52
N PRO A 203 -9.65 -22.36 -22.67
CA PRO A 203 -11.10 -22.39 -22.96
C PRO A 203 -11.91 -23.13 -21.89
N GLU A 204 -11.45 -24.30 -21.47
CA GLU A 204 -12.11 -25.10 -20.42
C GLU A 204 -12.19 -24.38 -19.07
N THR A 205 -11.21 -23.53 -18.76
CA THR A 205 -11.22 -22.70 -17.55
C THR A 205 -12.29 -21.61 -17.64
N TRP A 206 -12.45 -21.02 -18.82
CA TRP A 206 -13.55 -20.07 -19.08
C TRP A 206 -14.91 -20.74 -18.97
N ASP A 207 -15.08 -21.94 -19.51
CA ASP A 207 -16.36 -22.67 -19.47
C ASP A 207 -16.77 -22.94 -18.01
N ILE A 208 -15.84 -23.40 -17.17
CA ILE A 208 -16.09 -23.62 -15.73
C ILE A 208 -16.45 -22.30 -15.04
N LEU A 209 -15.65 -21.24 -15.25
CA LEU A 209 -15.89 -19.94 -14.62
C LEU A 209 -17.29 -19.39 -14.96
N LEU A 210 -17.62 -19.37 -16.26
CA LEU A 210 -18.89 -18.82 -16.75
C LEU A 210 -20.08 -19.67 -16.30
N GLU A 211 -19.97 -20.99 -16.35
CA GLU A 211 -21.02 -21.90 -15.85
C GLU A 211 -21.30 -21.67 -14.35
N LYS A 212 -20.23 -21.65 -13.51
CA LYS A 212 -20.38 -21.46 -12.07
C LYS A 212 -20.95 -20.09 -11.73
N LEU A 213 -20.48 -19.04 -12.40
CA LEU A 213 -21.02 -17.70 -12.24
C LEU A 213 -22.50 -17.65 -12.64
N GLN A 214 -22.87 -18.22 -13.79
CA GLN A 214 -24.25 -18.19 -14.28
C GLN A 214 -25.22 -18.94 -13.37
N ASN A 215 -24.79 -20.00 -12.71
CA ASN A 215 -25.60 -20.80 -11.80
C ASN A 215 -25.65 -20.23 -10.37
N ALA A 216 -24.76 -19.29 -10.02
CA ALA A 216 -24.70 -18.69 -8.69
C ALA A 216 -25.97 -17.86 -8.38
N LYS A 217 -26.43 -17.94 -7.14
CA LYS A 217 -27.55 -17.14 -6.63
C LYS A 217 -27.05 -15.92 -5.82
N ARG A 218 -25.87 -16.03 -5.24
CA ARG A 218 -25.26 -15.00 -4.37
C ARG A 218 -23.80 -14.73 -4.78
N PRO A 219 -23.56 -14.39 -6.07
CA PRO A 219 -22.20 -14.11 -6.54
C PRO A 219 -21.64 -12.81 -5.97
N VAL A 220 -20.31 -12.78 -5.75
CA VAL A 220 -19.56 -11.61 -5.27
C VAL A 220 -18.23 -11.50 -5.99
N ILE A 221 -17.81 -10.29 -6.32
CA ILE A 221 -16.44 -9.97 -6.71
C ILE A 221 -15.70 -9.37 -5.50
N LEU A 222 -14.50 -9.86 -5.22
CA LEU A 222 -13.55 -9.23 -4.30
C LEU A 222 -12.37 -8.68 -5.11
N ALA A 223 -12.34 -7.36 -5.28
CA ALA A 223 -11.35 -6.66 -6.07
C ALA A 223 -10.16 -6.19 -5.21
N GLY A 224 -8.94 -6.43 -5.67
CA GLY A 224 -7.71 -6.07 -4.97
C GLY A 224 -6.75 -5.19 -5.75
N GLY A 225 -5.65 -4.78 -5.11
CA GLY A 225 -4.65 -3.87 -5.66
C GLY A 225 -3.97 -4.35 -6.95
N GLY A 226 -3.99 -5.66 -7.22
CA GLY A 226 -3.49 -6.23 -8.47
C GLY A 226 -4.16 -5.62 -9.72
N LEU A 227 -5.42 -5.20 -9.62
CA LEU A 227 -6.11 -4.48 -10.71
C LEU A 227 -5.47 -3.10 -11.00
N THR A 228 -5.08 -2.38 -9.95
CA THR A 228 -4.35 -1.10 -10.11
C THR A 228 -2.95 -1.33 -10.67
N LEU A 229 -2.22 -2.33 -10.15
CA LEU A 229 -0.87 -2.67 -10.61
C LEU A 229 -0.87 -3.14 -12.07
N ALA A 230 -1.94 -3.82 -12.49
CA ALA A 230 -2.14 -4.24 -13.88
C ALA A 230 -2.63 -3.11 -14.81
N GLY A 231 -2.96 -1.92 -14.28
CA GLY A 231 -3.53 -0.82 -15.06
C GLY A 231 -4.98 -1.04 -15.49
N MET A 232 -5.71 -1.95 -14.84
CA MET A 232 -7.04 -2.40 -15.27
C MET A 232 -8.20 -1.80 -14.46
N ARG A 233 -8.02 -0.60 -13.92
CA ARG A 233 -9.05 0.06 -13.08
C ARG A 233 -10.32 0.40 -13.85
N ARG A 234 -10.20 0.93 -15.05
CA ARG A 234 -11.32 1.31 -15.92
C ARG A 234 -12.05 0.06 -16.42
N GLU A 235 -11.31 -0.87 -16.99
CA GLU A 235 -11.84 -2.13 -17.52
C GLU A 235 -12.50 -2.98 -16.42
N PHE A 236 -11.99 -2.91 -15.19
CA PHE A 236 -12.63 -3.54 -14.03
C PHE A 236 -13.99 -2.90 -13.71
N LEU A 237 -14.10 -1.58 -13.72
CA LEU A 237 -15.38 -0.91 -13.48
C LEU A 237 -16.40 -1.26 -14.58
N GLU A 238 -15.99 -1.23 -15.85
CA GLU A 238 -16.80 -1.68 -16.98
C GLU A 238 -17.25 -3.15 -16.83
N LEU A 239 -16.37 -4.04 -16.34
CA LEU A 239 -16.68 -5.44 -16.07
C LEU A 239 -17.71 -5.58 -14.94
N ALA A 240 -17.55 -4.85 -13.84
CA ALA A 240 -18.48 -4.85 -12.72
C ALA A 240 -19.87 -4.36 -13.16
N GLU A 241 -19.93 -3.27 -13.92
CA GLU A 241 -21.17 -2.72 -14.48
C GLU A 241 -21.82 -3.69 -15.48
N LYS A 242 -21.03 -4.40 -16.29
CA LYS A 242 -21.55 -5.42 -17.21
C LYS A 242 -22.13 -6.62 -16.46
N LEU A 243 -21.44 -7.11 -15.44
CA LEU A 243 -21.85 -8.29 -14.67
C LEU A 243 -23.07 -8.03 -13.75
N GLN A 244 -23.25 -6.80 -13.24
CA GLN A 244 -24.35 -6.41 -12.35
C GLN A 244 -24.41 -7.23 -11.04
N ILE A 245 -23.25 -7.62 -10.50
CA ILE A 245 -23.12 -8.37 -9.25
C ILE A 245 -22.40 -7.54 -8.17
N PRO A 246 -22.62 -7.84 -6.87
CA PRO A 246 -21.97 -7.11 -5.78
C PRO A 246 -20.44 -7.12 -5.86
N VAL A 247 -19.85 -5.96 -5.60
CA VAL A 247 -18.41 -5.75 -5.51
C VAL A 247 -18.03 -5.41 -4.07
N LEU A 248 -17.08 -6.16 -3.55
CA LEU A 248 -16.32 -5.87 -2.34
C LEU A 248 -14.90 -5.48 -2.74
N THR A 249 -14.25 -4.62 -1.98
CA THR A 249 -12.86 -4.29 -2.23
C THR A 249 -11.97 -4.70 -1.07
N ALA A 250 -10.85 -5.32 -1.41
CA ALA A 250 -9.74 -5.43 -0.48
C ALA A 250 -9.23 -4.03 -0.12
N ILE A 251 -8.57 -3.90 1.02
CA ILE A 251 -7.99 -2.61 1.43
C ILE A 251 -7.01 -2.07 0.36
N SER A 252 -6.24 -2.95 -0.33
CA SER A 252 -5.35 -2.58 -1.44
C SER A 252 -6.07 -2.10 -2.71
N GLY A 253 -7.37 -2.35 -2.80
CA GLY A 253 -8.22 -1.94 -3.91
C GLY A 253 -9.29 -0.92 -3.49
N VAL A 254 -9.10 -0.21 -2.38
CA VAL A 254 -10.09 0.67 -1.76
C VAL A 254 -10.70 1.69 -2.70
N ASP A 255 -9.93 2.17 -3.66
CA ASP A 255 -10.28 3.22 -4.62
C ASP A 255 -10.61 2.69 -6.04
N LEU A 256 -10.85 1.37 -6.20
CA LEU A 256 -11.19 0.74 -7.48
C LEU A 256 -12.61 1.06 -7.96
N ILE A 257 -13.51 1.32 -7.04
CA ILE A 257 -14.91 1.64 -7.29
C ILE A 257 -15.35 2.76 -6.34
N PRO A 258 -16.10 3.78 -6.79
CA PRO A 258 -16.62 4.83 -5.93
C PRO A 258 -17.49 4.27 -4.80
N SER A 259 -17.46 4.93 -3.63
CA SER A 259 -18.20 4.44 -2.46
C SER A 259 -19.72 4.55 -2.59
N ASP A 260 -20.22 5.42 -3.47
CA ASP A 260 -21.63 5.61 -3.79
C ASP A 260 -22.11 4.76 -4.99
N HIS A 261 -21.22 4.00 -5.61
CA HIS A 261 -21.58 3.14 -6.73
C HIS A 261 -22.61 2.08 -6.31
N PRO A 262 -23.68 1.83 -7.09
CA PRO A 262 -24.79 0.94 -6.71
C PRO A 262 -24.38 -0.54 -6.51
N LEU A 263 -23.24 -0.95 -7.06
CA LEU A 263 -22.69 -2.30 -6.90
C LEU A 263 -21.62 -2.40 -5.81
N PHE A 264 -21.22 -1.31 -5.17
CA PHE A 264 -20.25 -1.34 -4.08
C PHE A 264 -20.90 -1.69 -2.75
N PHE A 265 -20.41 -2.73 -2.07
CA PHE A 265 -20.97 -3.22 -0.81
C PHE A 265 -19.96 -3.29 0.34
N GLY A 266 -18.88 -2.51 0.24
CA GLY A 266 -17.96 -2.28 1.35
C GLY A 266 -16.67 -3.09 1.28
N ARG A 267 -15.95 -3.09 2.39
CA ARG A 267 -14.58 -3.59 2.55
C ARG A 267 -14.57 -4.67 3.64
N PRO A 268 -14.49 -5.96 3.27
CA PRO A 268 -14.48 -7.05 4.25
C PRO A 268 -13.11 -7.21 4.91
N GLY A 269 -13.08 -7.89 6.06
CA GLY A 269 -11.86 -8.27 6.75
C GLY A 269 -11.95 -8.19 8.27
N ILE A 270 -10.80 -8.36 8.94
CA ILE A 270 -10.70 -8.32 10.41
C ILE A 270 -10.98 -6.93 11.00
N LEU A 271 -10.78 -5.88 10.23
CA LEU A 271 -11.19 -4.50 10.49
C LEU A 271 -12.14 -4.04 9.37
N GLY A 272 -12.94 -4.98 8.85
CA GLY A 272 -13.86 -4.73 7.76
C GLY A 272 -15.19 -4.18 8.23
N GLU A 273 -15.98 -3.70 7.27
CA GLU A 273 -17.36 -3.30 7.49
C GLU A 273 -18.21 -4.53 7.77
N ARG A 274 -19.06 -4.50 8.79
CA ARG A 274 -19.91 -5.63 9.20
C ARG A 274 -20.82 -6.11 8.05
N GLY A 275 -21.45 -5.17 7.33
CA GLY A 275 -22.26 -5.50 6.17
C GLY A 275 -21.46 -6.20 5.07
N ALA A 276 -20.24 -5.74 4.80
CA ALA A 276 -19.36 -6.35 3.80
C ALA A 276 -18.94 -7.78 4.19
N ASN A 277 -18.69 -8.04 5.49
CA ASN A 277 -18.41 -9.38 5.97
C ASN A 277 -19.63 -10.32 5.85
N PHE A 278 -20.85 -9.83 6.10
CA PHE A 278 -22.06 -10.62 5.82
C PHE A 278 -22.20 -10.93 4.33
N VAL A 279 -21.94 -9.96 3.44
CA VAL A 279 -21.99 -10.20 1.98
C VAL A 279 -20.96 -11.25 1.57
N LEU A 280 -19.71 -11.14 2.04
CA LEU A 280 -18.66 -12.10 1.74
C LEU A 280 -19.01 -13.51 2.22
N GLN A 281 -19.44 -13.63 3.48
CA GLN A 281 -19.66 -14.93 4.14
C GLN A 281 -20.92 -15.66 3.65
N ASN A 282 -21.92 -14.92 3.17
CA ASN A 282 -23.16 -15.49 2.62
C ASN A 282 -23.10 -15.76 1.10
N SER A 283 -21.97 -15.47 0.44
CA SER A 283 -21.81 -15.73 -0.99
C SER A 283 -21.79 -17.24 -1.31
N ASP A 284 -22.27 -17.61 -2.51
CA ASP A 284 -22.18 -18.96 -3.07
C ASP A 284 -21.22 -19.04 -4.28
N PHE A 285 -20.75 -17.89 -4.73
CA PHE A 285 -19.69 -17.75 -5.73
C PHE A 285 -18.83 -16.54 -5.38
N LEU A 286 -17.51 -16.72 -5.29
CA LEU A 286 -16.55 -15.66 -4.97
C LEU A 286 -15.50 -15.57 -6.05
N LEU A 287 -15.47 -14.45 -6.78
CA LEU A 287 -14.42 -14.12 -7.75
C LEU A 287 -13.42 -13.15 -7.14
N VAL A 288 -12.20 -13.60 -6.92
CA VAL A 288 -11.09 -12.81 -6.37
C VAL A 288 -10.19 -12.33 -7.50
N LEU A 289 -10.10 -11.02 -7.70
CA LEU A 289 -9.30 -10.39 -8.75
C LEU A 289 -8.13 -9.61 -8.14
N GLY A 290 -6.92 -10.14 -8.20
CA GLY A 290 -5.70 -9.48 -7.72
C GLY A 290 -5.72 -9.07 -6.25
N ALA A 291 -6.41 -9.86 -5.42
CA ALA A 291 -6.42 -9.69 -3.98
C ALA A 291 -5.72 -10.88 -3.32
N ARG A 292 -4.63 -10.60 -2.60
CA ARG A 292 -3.78 -11.62 -1.97
C ARG A 292 -4.48 -12.48 -0.92
N MET A 293 -5.71 -12.22 -0.54
CA MET A 293 -6.43 -12.93 0.52
C MET A 293 -5.54 -13.08 1.78
N SER A 294 -4.99 -11.95 2.23
CA SER A 294 -4.15 -11.88 3.43
C SER A 294 -4.98 -12.07 4.70
N ILE A 295 -4.31 -12.36 5.83
CA ILE A 295 -4.98 -12.48 7.14
C ILE A 295 -5.83 -11.24 7.48
N ARG A 296 -5.46 -10.06 7.02
CA ARG A 296 -6.29 -8.85 7.20
C ARG A 296 -7.67 -8.96 6.54
N ILE A 297 -7.76 -9.70 5.42
CA ILE A 297 -9.03 -9.92 4.69
C ILE A 297 -9.75 -11.15 5.23
N ILE A 298 -9.02 -12.27 5.45
CA ILE A 298 -9.63 -13.56 5.73
C ILE A 298 -9.71 -13.91 7.23
N GLY A 299 -9.04 -13.14 8.10
CA GLY A 299 -8.95 -13.42 9.53
C GLY A 299 -8.12 -14.67 9.84
N TYR A 300 -8.04 -14.99 11.11
CA TYR A 300 -7.31 -16.19 11.58
C TYR A 300 -8.17 -17.46 11.49
N ALA A 301 -9.48 -17.34 11.46
CA ALA A 301 -10.40 -18.45 11.14
C ALA A 301 -10.55 -18.64 9.62
N PHE A 302 -9.43 -18.60 8.90
CA PHE A 302 -9.39 -18.49 7.42
C PHE A 302 -10.10 -19.65 6.70
N GLY A 303 -10.17 -20.85 7.27
CA GLY A 303 -10.93 -21.97 6.72
C GLY A 303 -12.44 -21.74 6.64
N THR A 304 -12.95 -20.69 7.29
CA THR A 304 -14.38 -20.37 7.35
C THR A 304 -14.83 -19.34 6.31
N VAL A 305 -13.90 -18.76 5.57
CA VAL A 305 -14.18 -17.66 4.63
C VAL A 305 -14.97 -18.14 3.43
N ALA A 306 -16.13 -17.49 3.20
CA ALA A 306 -17.04 -17.82 2.09
C ALA A 306 -17.18 -19.33 1.92
N ARG A 307 -17.52 -20.03 3.01
CA ARG A 307 -17.42 -21.49 3.15
C ARG A 307 -18.32 -22.28 2.21
N GLU A 308 -19.43 -21.67 1.74
CA GLU A 308 -20.34 -22.27 0.77
C GLU A 308 -20.08 -21.81 -0.68
N ALA A 309 -19.17 -20.84 -0.87
CA ALA A 309 -18.88 -20.30 -2.19
C ALA A 309 -17.97 -21.21 -3.01
N PHE A 310 -18.26 -21.34 -4.30
CA PHE A 310 -17.27 -21.73 -5.28
C PHE A 310 -16.29 -20.57 -5.50
N LYS A 311 -15.03 -20.78 -5.14
CA LYS A 311 -14.00 -19.74 -5.08
C LYS A 311 -13.13 -19.77 -6.32
N VAL A 312 -13.12 -18.68 -7.06
CA VAL A 312 -12.23 -18.45 -8.20
C VAL A 312 -11.22 -17.39 -7.80
N MET A 313 -9.94 -17.64 -8.02
CA MET A 313 -8.88 -16.65 -7.77
C MET A 313 -8.01 -16.47 -9.00
N VAL A 314 -7.86 -15.23 -9.43
CA VAL A 314 -6.99 -14.80 -10.53
C VAL A 314 -5.83 -14.00 -9.94
N ASP A 315 -4.62 -14.49 -10.11
CA ASP A 315 -3.40 -13.83 -9.63
C ASP A 315 -2.22 -14.09 -10.57
N ALA A 316 -1.29 -13.14 -10.62
CA ALA A 316 -0.04 -13.27 -11.36
C ALA A 316 1.02 -14.10 -10.61
N ASP A 317 0.81 -14.38 -9.33
CA ASP A 317 1.72 -15.12 -8.47
C ASP A 317 1.15 -16.50 -8.12
N ASP A 318 1.80 -17.55 -8.63
CA ASP A 318 1.42 -18.94 -8.35
C ASP A 318 1.49 -19.28 -6.86
N ALA A 319 2.41 -18.68 -6.10
CA ALA A 319 2.51 -18.89 -4.66
C ALA A 319 1.28 -18.38 -3.90
N GLU A 320 0.71 -17.24 -4.31
CA GLU A 320 -0.54 -16.72 -3.74
C GLU A 320 -1.73 -17.64 -4.04
N LEU A 321 -1.76 -18.28 -5.23
CA LEU A 321 -2.80 -19.24 -5.61
C LEU A 321 -2.72 -20.55 -4.82
N ASN A 322 -1.54 -20.91 -4.32
CA ASN A 322 -1.27 -22.20 -3.69
C ASN A 322 -1.04 -22.13 -2.16
N LYS A 323 -1.15 -20.96 -1.55
CA LYS A 323 -0.92 -20.79 -0.11
C LYS A 323 -1.95 -21.55 0.74
N PRO A 324 -1.56 -21.99 1.96
CA PRO A 324 -2.41 -22.86 2.79
C PRO A 324 -3.62 -22.15 3.42
N THR A 325 -3.58 -20.80 3.54
CA THR A 325 -4.60 -20.01 4.24
C THR A 325 -5.85 -19.70 3.42
N PHE A 326 -5.78 -19.81 2.08
CA PHE A 326 -6.93 -19.64 1.19
C PHE A 326 -6.81 -20.63 0.03
N ARG A 327 -7.83 -21.46 -0.16
CA ARG A 327 -7.84 -22.52 -1.18
C ARG A 327 -8.96 -22.24 -2.19
N PRO A 328 -8.65 -21.65 -3.34
CA PRO A 328 -9.62 -21.50 -4.42
C PRO A 328 -9.95 -22.86 -5.05
N ASP A 329 -11.21 -23.04 -5.47
CA ASP A 329 -11.66 -24.19 -6.23
C ASP A 329 -11.18 -24.11 -7.68
N LEU A 330 -11.11 -22.89 -8.23
CA LEU A 330 -10.54 -22.60 -9.55
C LEU A 330 -9.41 -21.57 -9.42
N LYS A 331 -8.19 -22.00 -9.76
CA LYS A 331 -6.98 -21.18 -9.78
C LYS A 331 -6.67 -20.74 -11.20
N ILE A 332 -6.55 -19.43 -11.41
CA ILE A 332 -6.23 -18.86 -12.73
C ILE A 332 -4.93 -18.08 -12.61
N HIS A 333 -3.83 -18.72 -12.99
CA HIS A 333 -2.51 -18.11 -12.97
C HIS A 333 -2.28 -17.33 -14.27
N THR A 334 -2.60 -16.05 -14.26
CA THR A 334 -2.42 -15.13 -15.39
C THR A 334 -2.37 -13.69 -14.90
N ASN A 335 -1.81 -12.78 -15.71
CA ASN A 335 -1.84 -11.35 -15.42
C ASN A 335 -3.24 -10.76 -15.72
N LEU A 336 -3.73 -9.91 -14.85
CA LEU A 336 -5.03 -9.24 -15.00
C LEU A 336 -5.13 -8.38 -16.27
N LYS A 337 -4.01 -7.90 -16.82
CA LYS A 337 -3.94 -7.23 -18.14
C LYS A 337 -4.49 -8.10 -19.27
N ARG A 338 -4.39 -9.43 -19.15
CA ARG A 338 -4.93 -10.40 -20.11
C ARG A 338 -6.31 -10.86 -19.71
N PHE A 339 -6.47 -11.17 -18.42
CA PHE A 339 -7.72 -11.76 -17.93
C PHE A 339 -8.91 -10.80 -18.03
N VAL A 340 -8.76 -9.55 -17.56
CA VAL A 340 -9.91 -8.62 -17.47
C VAL A 340 -10.51 -8.28 -18.84
N PRO A 341 -9.72 -7.92 -19.89
CA PRO A 341 -10.27 -7.69 -21.21
C PRO A 341 -10.95 -8.94 -21.81
N ALA A 342 -10.32 -10.11 -21.69
CA ALA A 342 -10.90 -11.37 -22.19
C ALA A 342 -12.19 -11.74 -21.45
N PHE A 343 -12.25 -11.47 -20.15
CA PHE A 343 -13.47 -11.71 -19.37
C PHE A 343 -14.56 -10.69 -19.74
N LEU A 344 -14.20 -9.44 -19.95
CA LEU A 344 -15.14 -8.40 -20.38
C LEU A 344 -15.82 -8.77 -21.72
N GLU A 345 -15.10 -9.37 -22.66
CA GLU A 345 -15.67 -9.86 -23.91
C GLU A 345 -16.68 -10.99 -23.70
N LYS A 346 -16.36 -11.96 -22.82
CA LYS A 346 -17.13 -13.19 -22.59
C LYS A 346 -18.27 -13.03 -21.58
N ALA A 347 -18.18 -12.04 -20.69
CA ALA A 347 -19.13 -11.86 -19.60
C ALA A 347 -20.51 -11.46 -20.13
N ALA A 348 -21.55 -12.04 -19.53
CA ALA A 348 -22.94 -11.65 -19.69
C ALA A 348 -23.49 -11.09 -18.37
N PRO A 349 -24.49 -10.20 -18.42
CA PRO A 349 -25.14 -9.70 -17.21
C PRO A 349 -25.70 -10.82 -16.34
N LYS A 350 -25.49 -10.74 -15.05
CA LYS A 350 -26.02 -11.67 -14.06
C LYS A 350 -26.95 -10.94 -13.08
N VAL A 351 -28.23 -10.94 -13.40
CA VAL A 351 -29.24 -10.25 -12.58
C VAL A 351 -29.60 -11.10 -11.37
N VAL A 352 -29.36 -10.58 -10.17
CA VAL A 352 -29.63 -11.25 -8.88
C VAL A 352 -30.32 -10.28 -7.91
N PRO A 353 -31.57 -9.86 -8.19
CA PRO A 353 -32.24 -8.76 -7.47
C PRO A 353 -32.36 -9.03 -5.97
N ASP A 354 -32.80 -10.21 -5.57
CA ASP A 354 -32.97 -10.57 -4.15
C ASP A 354 -31.66 -10.51 -3.38
N TRP A 355 -30.55 -10.90 -4.04
CA TRP A 355 -29.23 -10.84 -3.46
C TRP A 355 -28.72 -9.41 -3.34
N LEU A 356 -28.93 -8.59 -4.35
CA LEU A 356 -28.61 -7.16 -4.29
C LEU A 356 -29.41 -6.43 -3.21
N ASP A 357 -30.68 -6.78 -3.03
CA ASP A 357 -31.53 -6.20 -1.99
C ASP A 357 -31.07 -6.63 -0.58
N TYR A 358 -30.65 -7.87 -0.42
CA TYR A 358 -29.99 -8.33 0.80
C TYR A 358 -28.72 -7.51 1.08
N CYS A 359 -27.83 -7.35 0.08
CA CYS A 359 -26.60 -6.60 0.23
C CYS A 359 -26.85 -5.14 0.60
N ARG A 360 -27.84 -4.47 -0.03
CA ARG A 360 -28.25 -3.10 0.31
C ARG A 360 -28.76 -3.01 1.75
N ARG A 361 -29.58 -3.95 2.17
CA ARG A 361 -30.15 -4.01 3.52
C ARG A 361 -29.07 -4.13 4.59
N VAL A 362 -28.13 -5.08 4.46
CA VAL A 362 -27.08 -5.26 5.47
C VAL A 362 -26.09 -4.11 5.50
N ARG A 363 -25.79 -3.51 4.34
CA ARG A 363 -24.95 -2.32 4.28
C ARG A 363 -25.60 -1.12 4.97
N ALA A 364 -26.87 -0.90 4.74
CA ALA A 364 -27.62 0.21 5.36
C ALA A 364 -27.84 -0.01 6.86
N LYS A 365 -28.06 -1.26 7.29
CA LYS A 365 -28.31 -1.61 8.70
C LYS A 365 -27.09 -1.43 9.58
N TYR A 366 -25.88 -1.59 9.02
CA TYR A 366 -24.62 -1.57 9.79
C TYR A 366 -23.64 -0.51 9.28
N PRO A 367 -23.96 0.78 9.41
CA PRO A 367 -23.00 1.84 9.05
C PRO A 367 -21.80 1.80 9.99
N VAL A 368 -20.60 2.05 9.45
CA VAL A 368 -19.37 2.13 10.25
C VAL A 368 -19.39 3.37 11.14
N VAL A 369 -19.78 4.52 10.58
CA VAL A 369 -19.91 5.75 11.34
C VAL A 369 -21.29 5.78 11.99
N THR A 370 -21.33 5.67 13.32
CA THR A 370 -22.57 5.66 14.10
C THR A 370 -23.03 7.07 14.44
N ARG A 371 -24.24 7.18 15.01
CA ARG A 371 -24.74 8.44 15.55
C ARG A 371 -23.82 8.97 16.65
N GLU A 372 -23.34 8.10 17.54
CA GLU A 372 -22.42 8.45 18.63
C GLU A 372 -21.12 9.08 18.12
N HIS A 373 -20.55 8.54 17.03
CA HIS A 373 -19.37 9.13 16.40
C HIS A 373 -19.63 10.55 15.91
N ARG A 374 -20.80 10.82 15.31
CA ARG A 374 -21.13 12.15 14.77
C ARG A 374 -21.51 13.17 15.84
N GLU A 375 -22.21 12.74 16.89
CA GLU A 375 -22.71 13.61 17.97
C GLU A 375 -21.70 13.81 19.11
N ARG A 376 -20.51 13.25 18.99
CA ARG A 376 -19.45 13.41 19.97
C ARG A 376 -19.03 14.87 20.11
N THR A 377 -18.87 15.37 21.35
CA THR A 377 -18.61 16.81 21.64
C THR A 377 -17.27 17.08 22.34
N ASP A 378 -16.63 16.06 22.91
CA ASP A 378 -15.40 16.17 23.72
C ASP A 378 -14.11 16.08 22.88
N TYR A 379 -14.16 15.37 21.74
CA TYR A 379 -13.06 15.18 20.80
C TYR A 379 -13.57 15.18 19.36
N VAL A 380 -12.65 15.22 18.40
CA VAL A 380 -12.94 14.83 17.03
C VAL A 380 -12.99 13.29 16.96
N SER A 381 -14.10 12.72 16.53
CA SER A 381 -14.16 11.27 16.30
C SER A 381 -13.29 10.89 15.13
N SER A 382 -12.37 9.94 15.32
CA SER A 382 -11.52 9.40 14.25
C SER A 382 -12.32 8.72 13.13
N TYR A 383 -13.60 8.43 13.33
CA TYR A 383 -14.53 7.89 12.34
C TYR A 383 -15.36 8.98 11.63
N ALA A 384 -15.84 9.97 12.38
CA ALA A 384 -16.63 11.06 11.80
C ALA A 384 -15.78 11.98 10.93
N PHE A 385 -14.51 12.20 11.29
CA PHE A 385 -13.58 13.04 10.53
C PHE A 385 -13.34 12.55 9.11
N PRO A 386 -12.98 11.27 8.83
CA PRO A 386 -12.81 10.81 7.46
C PRO A 386 -14.13 10.75 6.67
N GLU A 387 -15.27 10.51 7.32
CA GLU A 387 -16.57 10.62 6.65
C GLU A 387 -16.81 12.06 6.17
N LEU A 388 -16.58 13.06 7.01
CA LEU A 388 -16.68 14.47 6.67
C LEU A 388 -15.67 14.84 5.57
N LEU A 389 -14.43 14.41 5.71
CA LEU A 389 -13.39 14.62 4.69
C LEU A 389 -13.84 14.08 3.33
N GLY A 390 -14.31 12.84 3.25
CA GLY A 390 -14.81 12.23 2.01
C GLY A 390 -15.94 13.02 1.36
N LYS A 391 -16.86 13.60 2.16
CA LYS A 391 -17.94 14.48 1.65
C LYS A 391 -17.40 15.76 1.00
N LEU A 392 -16.28 16.30 1.49
CA LEU A 392 -15.68 17.56 1.04
C LEU A 392 -14.71 17.38 -0.13
N LEU A 393 -14.17 16.18 -0.37
CA LEU A 393 -13.29 15.92 -1.53
C LEU A 393 -14.02 16.23 -2.84
N LYS A 394 -13.29 16.72 -3.85
CA LYS A 394 -13.83 17.18 -5.13
C LYS A 394 -13.77 16.12 -6.24
N GLY A 395 -12.94 15.07 -6.06
CA GLY A 395 -12.81 13.97 -7.02
C GLY A 395 -11.43 13.86 -7.69
N ASN A 396 -10.48 14.74 -7.37
CA ASN A 396 -9.13 14.69 -7.94
C ASN A 396 -8.02 14.56 -6.89
N GLU A 397 -8.34 14.47 -5.60
CA GLU A 397 -7.36 14.41 -4.54
C GLU A 397 -6.73 13.01 -4.42
N ILE A 398 -5.59 12.97 -3.72
CA ILE A 398 -4.94 11.74 -3.32
C ILE A 398 -4.93 11.67 -1.80
N VAL A 399 -5.48 10.61 -1.24
CA VAL A 399 -5.50 10.36 0.21
C VAL A 399 -4.43 9.34 0.55
N VAL A 400 -3.51 9.71 1.43
CA VAL A 400 -2.43 8.83 1.92
C VAL A 400 -2.55 8.69 3.42
N THR A 401 -2.43 7.47 3.91
CA THR A 401 -2.41 7.19 5.36
C THR A 401 -1.44 6.05 5.66
N GLY A 402 -0.91 6.00 6.85
CA GLY A 402 0.12 5.06 7.25
C GLY A 402 -0.39 3.85 8.03
N ASN A 403 -0.53 3.99 9.33
CA ASN A 403 -0.88 2.89 10.22
C ASN A 403 -1.76 3.34 11.40
N GLY A 404 -2.02 2.41 12.33
CA GLY A 404 -2.75 2.68 13.56
C GLY A 404 -4.17 3.18 13.34
N THR A 405 -4.61 4.14 14.15
CA THR A 405 -5.95 4.72 14.10
C THR A 405 -6.21 5.46 12.80
N ALA A 406 -5.26 6.32 12.39
CA ALA A 406 -5.36 7.12 11.18
C ALA A 406 -5.65 6.24 9.95
N TYR A 407 -4.96 5.09 9.84
CA TYR A 407 -5.21 4.11 8.79
C TYR A 407 -6.58 3.43 8.97
N THR A 408 -6.82 2.82 10.14
CA THR A 408 -8.01 1.96 10.36
C THR A 408 -9.31 2.72 10.17
N SER A 409 -9.45 3.84 10.88
CA SER A 409 -10.68 4.64 10.82
C SER A 409 -10.90 5.27 9.44
N THR A 410 -9.83 5.77 8.80
CA THR A 410 -9.97 6.34 7.45
C THR A 410 -10.41 5.29 6.43
N PHE A 411 -9.77 4.10 6.41
CA PHE A 411 -10.17 3.05 5.47
C PHE A 411 -11.59 2.53 5.72
N GLN A 412 -12.04 2.48 6.98
CA GLN A 412 -13.38 2.03 7.30
C GLN A 412 -14.48 3.06 6.96
N SER A 413 -14.20 4.36 7.11
CA SER A 413 -15.24 5.39 7.14
C SER A 413 -15.24 6.39 5.99
N ILE A 414 -14.14 6.55 5.25
CA ILE A 414 -14.09 7.52 4.15
C ILE A 414 -14.94 7.08 2.96
N GLY A 415 -15.78 8.02 2.47
CA GLY A 415 -16.47 7.89 1.20
C GLY A 415 -15.60 8.41 0.05
N LEU A 416 -15.21 7.54 -0.88
CA LEU A 416 -14.39 7.91 -2.03
C LEU A 416 -15.27 8.25 -3.23
N LYS A 417 -15.07 9.45 -3.77
CA LYS A 417 -15.69 9.93 -5.01
C LYS A 417 -14.94 9.41 -6.25
N PRO A 418 -15.59 9.40 -7.43
CA PRO A 418 -14.87 9.13 -8.68
C PRO A 418 -13.63 10.02 -8.82
N GLY A 419 -12.50 9.44 -9.25
CA GLY A 419 -11.23 10.15 -9.46
C GLY A 419 -10.35 10.33 -8.24
N VAL A 420 -10.87 10.22 -7.02
CA VAL A 420 -10.05 10.20 -5.79
C VAL A 420 -9.21 8.93 -5.77
N ARG A 421 -7.91 9.07 -5.49
CA ARG A 421 -7.01 7.95 -5.25
C ARG A 421 -6.76 7.81 -3.75
N MET A 422 -6.64 6.58 -3.27
CA MET A 422 -6.31 6.33 -1.86
C MET A 422 -5.40 5.11 -1.72
N PHE A 423 -4.38 5.23 -0.88
CA PHE A 423 -3.49 4.10 -0.60
C PHE A 423 -2.78 4.20 0.75
N SER A 424 -2.18 3.07 1.14
CA SER A 424 -1.27 2.90 2.28
C SER A 424 -0.37 1.69 2.04
N ASN A 425 0.72 1.49 2.80
CA ASN A 425 1.56 0.29 2.74
C ASN A 425 1.05 -0.80 3.70
N MET A 426 -0.02 -1.43 3.34
CA MET A 426 -0.82 -2.25 4.24
C MET A 426 -0.16 -3.51 4.77
N ALA A 427 0.74 -4.12 3.99
CA ALA A 427 1.39 -5.35 4.40
C ALA A 427 2.55 -5.09 5.38
N CYS A 428 3.31 -4.02 5.18
CA CYS A 428 4.38 -3.60 6.09
C CYS A 428 3.81 -2.79 7.28
N ALA A 429 2.87 -1.88 7.01
CA ALA A 429 2.25 -0.99 7.98
C ALA A 429 3.29 -0.24 8.86
N SER A 430 4.39 0.21 8.25
CA SER A 430 5.46 0.91 8.95
C SER A 430 5.00 2.27 9.46
N MET A 431 5.36 2.60 10.71
CA MET A 431 5.22 3.98 11.19
C MET A 431 6.12 4.91 10.38
N GLY A 432 5.69 6.16 10.18
CA GLY A 432 6.40 7.16 9.37
C GLY A 432 6.28 6.97 7.85
N TYR A 433 5.39 6.09 7.38
CA TYR A 433 5.14 5.90 5.95
C TYR A 433 4.40 7.07 5.30
N ASP A 434 3.42 7.60 5.99
CA ASP A 434 2.38 8.50 5.49
C ASP A 434 2.94 9.76 4.81
N LEU A 435 3.72 10.57 5.50
CA LEU A 435 4.25 11.83 4.97
C LEU A 435 5.22 11.64 3.78
N PRO A 436 6.24 10.77 3.83
CA PRO A 436 7.08 10.51 2.68
C PRO A 436 6.31 9.95 1.48
N ALA A 437 5.34 9.06 1.70
CA ALA A 437 4.51 8.53 0.61
C ALA A 437 3.63 9.63 -0.02
N ALA A 438 3.12 10.57 0.78
CA ALA A 438 2.42 11.75 0.30
C ALA A 438 3.34 12.67 -0.54
N ILE A 439 4.61 12.83 -0.15
CA ILE A 439 5.61 13.54 -0.95
C ILE A 439 5.76 12.87 -2.33
N GLY A 440 5.98 11.57 -2.37
CA GLY A 440 6.10 10.83 -3.61
C GLY A 440 4.85 10.93 -4.50
N ALA A 441 3.67 10.80 -3.90
CA ALA A 441 2.39 10.95 -4.59
C ALA A 441 2.21 12.35 -5.18
N SER A 442 2.62 13.40 -4.45
CA SER A 442 2.56 14.78 -4.91
C SER A 442 3.46 15.02 -6.13
N PHE A 443 4.69 14.48 -6.15
CA PHE A 443 5.56 14.56 -7.32
C PHE A 443 5.00 13.81 -8.53
N ALA A 444 4.36 12.66 -8.31
CA ALA A 444 3.74 11.88 -9.39
C ALA A 444 2.51 12.57 -9.98
N ALA A 445 1.72 13.22 -9.13
CA ALA A 445 0.47 13.88 -9.53
C ALA A 445 0.67 15.27 -10.15
N GLY A 446 1.80 15.94 -9.84
CA GLY A 446 2.03 17.33 -10.19
C GLY A 446 1.29 18.32 -9.27
N SER A 447 1.33 19.62 -9.62
CA SER A 447 0.80 20.70 -8.78
C SER A 447 -0.73 20.79 -8.76
N ASP A 448 -1.42 20.06 -9.65
CA ASP A 448 -2.86 20.26 -9.90
C ASP A 448 -3.75 19.41 -8.99
N ARG A 449 -3.14 18.58 -8.14
CA ARG A 449 -3.83 17.68 -7.21
C ARG A 449 -3.33 17.89 -5.79
N ASP A 450 -4.27 18.20 -4.90
CA ASP A 450 -3.98 18.18 -3.46
C ASP A 450 -3.74 16.75 -2.97
N VAL A 451 -2.76 16.61 -2.07
CA VAL A 451 -2.52 15.35 -1.37
C VAL A 451 -2.96 15.52 0.09
N ILE A 452 -3.89 14.67 0.50
CA ILE A 452 -4.38 14.61 1.86
C ILE A 452 -3.62 13.52 2.60
N CYS A 453 -2.81 13.89 3.58
CA CYS A 453 -2.05 12.97 4.40
C CYS A 453 -2.68 12.88 5.78
N VAL A 454 -3.14 11.69 6.19
CA VAL A 454 -3.69 11.45 7.53
C VAL A 454 -2.75 10.53 8.29
N THR A 455 -2.17 11.01 9.37
CA THR A 455 -1.18 10.30 10.18
C THR A 455 -1.52 10.36 11.66
N GLY A 456 -0.81 9.63 12.50
CA GLY A 456 -0.87 9.72 13.97
C GLY A 456 0.35 10.44 14.54
N ASP A 457 0.18 11.02 15.71
CA ASP A 457 1.20 11.74 16.48
C ASP A 457 2.48 10.90 16.72
N GLY A 458 2.33 9.60 16.96
CA GLY A 458 3.44 8.68 17.10
C GLY A 458 4.06 8.22 15.78
N SER A 459 3.25 8.08 14.73
CA SER A 459 3.73 7.63 13.42
C SER A 459 4.66 8.65 12.76
N ILE A 460 4.25 9.91 12.76
CA ILE A 460 5.00 11.00 12.11
C ILE A 460 6.41 11.18 12.68
N GLN A 461 6.64 10.80 13.95
CA GLN A 461 7.97 10.91 14.59
C GLN A 461 9.07 10.17 13.82
N MET A 462 8.72 9.10 13.08
CA MET A 462 9.71 8.27 12.40
C MET A 462 10.30 8.94 11.15
N ASN A 463 9.59 9.93 10.56
CA ASN A 463 10.04 10.70 9.39
C ASN A 463 9.65 12.17 9.50
N LEU A 464 9.70 12.72 10.73
CA LEU A 464 9.34 14.10 11.04
C LEU A 464 10.12 15.12 10.20
N GLN A 465 11.41 14.86 9.92
CA GLN A 465 12.29 15.74 9.15
C GLN A 465 11.77 15.98 7.73
N GLU A 466 10.96 15.07 7.17
CA GLU A 466 10.42 15.23 5.82
C GLU A 466 9.35 16.35 5.73
N MET A 467 8.91 16.90 6.88
CA MET A 467 8.14 18.15 6.91
C MET A 467 8.89 19.29 6.22
N GLN A 468 10.23 19.35 6.38
CA GLN A 468 11.06 20.33 5.68
C GLN A 468 11.12 20.04 4.18
N THR A 469 11.14 18.77 3.76
CA THR A 469 11.10 18.40 2.34
C THR A 469 9.83 18.93 1.65
N VAL A 470 8.67 18.83 2.31
CA VAL A 470 7.42 19.39 1.79
C VAL A 470 7.52 20.89 1.55
N LEU A 471 8.10 21.64 2.48
CA LEU A 471 8.28 23.10 2.38
C LEU A 471 9.30 23.47 1.32
N ASN A 472 10.42 22.76 1.24
CA ASN A 472 11.48 23.00 0.25
C ASN A 472 10.96 22.92 -1.20
N TYR A 473 9.97 22.06 -1.44
CA TYR A 473 9.39 21.89 -2.77
C TYR A 473 8.02 22.54 -2.93
N GLY A 474 7.45 23.14 -1.89
CA GLY A 474 6.14 23.81 -1.91
C GLY A 474 5.00 22.86 -2.26
N LEU A 475 5.05 21.61 -1.77
CA LEU A 475 4.09 20.58 -2.16
C LEU A 475 2.70 20.84 -1.57
N PRO A 476 1.60 20.67 -2.34
CA PRO A 476 0.24 20.95 -1.88
C PRO A 476 -0.29 19.81 -0.97
N ILE A 477 0.39 19.56 0.14
CA ILE A 477 0.05 18.51 1.10
C ILE A 477 -0.74 19.09 2.26
N LYS A 478 -1.93 18.54 2.52
CA LYS A 478 -2.74 18.80 3.71
C LYS A 478 -2.47 17.69 4.71
N LEU A 479 -1.66 17.99 5.72
CA LEU A 479 -1.20 17.03 6.74
C LEU A 479 -2.11 17.11 7.97
N PHE A 480 -2.91 16.08 8.19
CA PHE A 480 -3.76 15.92 9.38
C PHE A 480 -3.10 14.93 10.34
N VAL A 481 -2.79 15.39 11.55
CA VAL A 481 -2.14 14.59 12.58
C VAL A 481 -3.14 14.30 13.70
N TYR A 482 -3.52 13.04 13.86
CA TYR A 482 -4.35 12.60 14.99
C TYR A 482 -3.50 12.64 16.26
N GLU A 483 -3.82 13.59 17.12
CA GLU A 483 -3.25 13.70 18.46
C GLU A 483 -4.13 12.89 19.42
N ASN A 484 -3.58 11.83 20.00
CA ASN A 484 -4.24 10.97 20.98
C ASN A 484 -3.28 10.54 22.13
N GLY A 485 -2.18 11.27 22.30
CA GLY A 485 -1.19 11.02 23.34
C GLY A 485 -0.40 9.72 23.14
N GLY A 486 -0.13 9.33 21.88
CA GLY A 486 0.74 8.21 21.58
C GLY A 486 0.06 7.04 20.86
N TYR A 487 0.53 5.82 21.10
CA TYR A 487 0.22 4.62 20.32
C TYR A 487 -1.12 3.99 20.70
N LEU A 488 -2.24 4.57 20.27
CA LEU A 488 -3.59 4.14 20.62
C LEU A 488 -3.85 2.65 20.41
N SER A 489 -3.46 2.09 19.25
CA SER A 489 -3.65 0.66 18.96
C SER A 489 -2.95 -0.24 19.98
N ILE A 490 -1.76 0.17 20.46
CA ILE A 490 -1.00 -0.54 21.49
C ILE A 490 -1.67 -0.36 22.86
N LYS A 491 -2.09 0.87 23.22
CA LYS A 491 -2.85 1.13 24.46
C LYS A 491 -4.10 0.24 24.55
N LEU A 492 -4.86 0.14 23.46
CA LEU A 492 -6.06 -0.71 23.40
C LEU A 492 -5.73 -2.20 23.58
N THR A 493 -4.65 -2.69 22.98
CA THR A 493 -4.17 -4.07 23.14
C THR A 493 -3.75 -4.33 24.58
N GLN A 494 -2.95 -3.45 25.17
CA GLN A 494 -2.47 -3.57 26.55
C GLN A 494 -3.62 -3.53 27.55
N ARG A 495 -4.64 -2.68 27.31
CA ARG A 495 -5.84 -2.63 28.11
C ARG A 495 -6.67 -3.92 28.00
N ALA A 496 -6.82 -4.45 26.81
CA ALA A 496 -7.70 -5.60 26.55
C ALA A 496 -7.11 -6.94 27.01
N PHE A 497 -5.80 -7.14 26.84
CA PHE A 497 -5.16 -8.44 27.07
C PHE A 497 -4.25 -8.47 28.29
N PHE A 498 -3.76 -7.30 28.77
CA PHE A 498 -2.76 -7.21 29.83
C PHE A 498 -3.22 -6.33 31.00
N GLN A 499 -4.53 -6.20 31.21
CA GLN A 499 -5.15 -5.49 32.36
C GLN A 499 -4.65 -4.04 32.50
N GLY A 500 -4.28 -3.40 31.39
CA GLY A 500 -3.77 -2.02 31.44
C GLY A 500 -2.32 -1.89 31.88
N ASN A 501 -1.53 -2.93 31.82
CA ASN A 501 -0.07 -2.84 32.00
C ASN A 501 0.53 -2.12 30.79
N PHE A 502 0.57 -0.80 30.85
CA PHE A 502 1.06 0.05 29.78
C PHE A 502 2.59 0.07 29.74
N VAL A 503 3.16 -0.33 28.62
CA VAL A 503 4.60 -0.34 28.36
C VAL A 503 4.90 0.40 27.07
N GLY A 504 5.61 1.51 27.14
CA GLY A 504 6.01 2.32 25.99
C GLY A 504 4.85 2.83 25.14
N SER A 505 3.71 3.17 25.75
CA SER A 505 2.49 3.59 25.04
C SER A 505 1.75 4.79 25.65
N THR A 506 2.15 5.22 26.85
CA THR A 506 1.61 6.40 27.55
C THR A 506 2.75 7.26 28.11
N ALA A 507 2.45 8.47 28.53
CA ALA A 507 3.43 9.38 29.12
C ALA A 507 4.08 8.77 30.39
N GLU A 508 3.30 8.06 31.21
CA GLU A 508 3.75 7.41 32.45
C GLU A 508 4.65 6.20 32.13
N SER A 509 4.42 5.53 30.99
CA SER A 509 5.24 4.40 30.53
C SER A 509 6.41 4.82 29.62
N GLY A 510 6.73 6.13 29.56
CA GLY A 510 7.95 6.66 28.95
C GLY A 510 7.78 7.25 27.54
N ILE A 511 6.56 7.36 27.00
CA ILE A 511 6.29 7.99 25.71
C ILE A 511 5.64 9.34 25.90
N ARG A 512 6.45 10.38 25.87
CA ARG A 512 5.99 11.77 25.78
C ARG A 512 6.30 12.31 24.40
N LEU A 513 5.25 12.57 23.63
CA LEU A 513 5.40 13.17 22.31
C LEU A 513 5.52 14.70 22.44
N PRO A 514 6.24 15.34 21.50
CA PRO A 514 6.32 16.79 21.46
C PRO A 514 4.96 17.40 21.04
N ASP A 515 4.80 18.69 21.33
CA ASP A 515 3.72 19.52 20.80
C ASP A 515 3.93 19.65 19.28
N MET A 516 3.13 18.91 18.51
CA MET A 516 3.31 18.80 17.07
C MET A 516 2.99 20.08 16.34
N LYS A 517 2.03 20.87 16.84
CA LYS A 517 1.69 22.17 16.26
C LYS A 517 2.85 23.16 16.40
N LYS A 518 3.49 23.24 17.57
CA LYS A 518 4.68 24.09 17.75
C LYS A 518 5.85 23.65 16.88
N LEU A 519 6.05 22.35 16.71
CA LEU A 519 7.05 21.84 15.78
C LEU A 519 6.74 22.25 14.33
N ALA A 520 5.51 22.11 13.89
CA ALA A 520 5.09 22.53 12.56
C ALA A 520 5.29 24.04 12.35
N GLU A 521 4.97 24.85 13.35
CA GLU A 521 5.24 26.30 13.35
C GLU A 521 6.74 26.60 13.25
N ALA A 522 7.58 25.86 13.99
CA ALA A 522 9.04 26.01 13.93
C ALA A 522 9.63 25.65 12.56
N PHE A 523 9.05 24.69 11.84
CA PHE A 523 9.38 24.40 10.44
C PHE A 523 8.88 25.49 9.48
N GLY A 524 7.87 26.28 9.86
CA GLY A 524 7.26 27.33 9.04
C GLY A 524 5.98 26.90 8.32
N TRP A 525 5.30 25.85 8.79
CA TRP A 525 4.00 25.43 8.26
C TRP A 525 2.89 26.39 8.67
N LYS A 526 1.88 26.55 7.81
CA LYS A 526 0.61 27.12 8.20
C LYS A 526 -0.16 26.09 9.03
N THR A 527 -0.45 26.43 10.28
CA THR A 527 -1.02 25.48 11.25
C THR A 527 -2.49 25.75 11.55
N PHE A 528 -3.21 24.66 11.81
CA PHE A 528 -4.59 24.63 12.28
C PHE A 528 -4.72 23.60 13.40
N GLU A 529 -5.83 23.68 14.10
CA GLU A 529 -6.18 22.78 15.19
C GLU A 529 -7.69 22.54 15.19
N LEU A 530 -8.09 21.30 15.43
CA LEU A 530 -9.47 20.86 15.52
C LEU A 530 -9.64 20.04 16.81
N ALA A 531 -10.41 20.58 17.78
CA ALA A 531 -10.61 19.96 19.07
C ALA A 531 -11.92 19.15 19.16
N THR A 532 -12.92 19.47 18.35
CA THR A 532 -14.24 18.82 18.36
C THR A 532 -14.77 18.56 16.96
N ASN A 533 -15.76 17.66 16.84
CA ASN A 533 -16.48 17.43 15.58
C ASN A 533 -17.09 18.74 15.01
N GLN A 534 -17.64 19.59 15.88
CA GLN A 534 -18.25 20.85 15.45
C GLN A 534 -17.21 21.80 14.84
N GLU A 535 -16.02 21.87 15.41
CA GLU A 535 -14.93 22.64 14.81
C GLU A 535 -14.47 22.05 13.49
N ALA A 536 -14.39 20.72 13.40
CA ALA A 536 -14.06 20.04 12.15
C ALA A 536 -15.08 20.38 11.04
N GLU A 537 -16.39 20.29 11.31
CA GLU A 537 -17.43 20.66 10.36
C GLU A 537 -17.31 22.10 9.88
N LYS A 538 -17.02 23.02 10.79
CA LYS A 538 -16.93 24.46 10.47
C LYS A 538 -15.66 24.82 9.72
N ARG A 539 -14.50 24.25 10.09
CA ARG A 539 -13.18 24.71 9.62
C ARG A 539 -12.53 23.85 8.55
N LEU A 540 -12.91 22.57 8.41
CA LEU A 540 -12.30 21.68 7.41
C LEU A 540 -12.42 22.21 5.96
N PRO A 541 -13.55 22.84 5.55
CA PRO A 541 -13.62 23.46 4.22
C PRO A 541 -12.57 24.58 3.99
N GLU A 542 -12.31 25.42 4.99
CA GLU A 542 -11.28 26.45 4.94
C GLU A 542 -9.88 25.84 4.87
N ILE A 543 -9.62 24.82 5.70
CA ILE A 543 -8.32 24.14 5.76
C ILE A 543 -7.98 23.51 4.41
N LEU A 544 -8.94 22.80 3.81
CA LEU A 544 -8.78 22.17 2.48
C LEU A 544 -8.61 23.22 1.36
N ALA A 545 -9.26 24.38 1.46
CA ALA A 545 -9.14 25.45 0.49
C ALA A 545 -7.87 26.31 0.65
N THR A 546 -7.14 26.17 1.75
CA THR A 546 -5.90 26.92 2.01
C THR A 546 -4.81 26.51 1.01
N PRO A 547 -4.22 27.44 0.23
CA PRO A 547 -3.15 27.11 -0.72
C PRO A 547 -1.88 26.58 -0.06
N GLY A 548 -1.16 25.71 -0.76
CA GLY A 548 0.15 25.17 -0.33
C GLY A 548 0.05 24.16 0.80
N PRO A 549 1.19 23.88 1.48
CA PRO A 549 1.26 22.95 2.59
C PRO A 549 0.52 23.47 3.83
N VAL A 550 -0.24 22.60 4.45
CA VAL A 550 -1.01 22.90 5.68
C VAL A 550 -0.82 21.76 6.67
N PHE A 551 -0.55 22.12 7.91
CA PHE A 551 -0.55 21.22 9.07
C PHE A 551 -1.83 21.45 9.89
N CYS A 552 -2.52 20.37 10.23
CA CYS A 552 -3.69 20.42 11.10
C CYS A 552 -3.58 19.35 12.19
N GLU A 553 -3.51 19.77 13.43
CA GLU A 553 -3.62 18.89 14.59
C GLU A 553 -5.11 18.58 14.84
N VAL A 554 -5.41 17.29 14.98
CA VAL A 554 -6.78 16.80 15.18
C VAL A 554 -6.82 16.02 16.48
N HIS A 555 -7.43 16.61 17.52
CA HIS A 555 -7.52 15.99 18.84
C HIS A 555 -8.54 14.88 18.83
N THR A 556 -8.06 13.64 18.96
CA THR A 556 -8.91 12.44 19.01
C THR A 556 -8.82 11.77 20.38
N ASP A 557 -9.84 11.01 20.74
CA ASP A 557 -9.89 10.32 22.04
C ASP A 557 -8.69 9.37 22.21
N PRO A 558 -7.88 9.52 23.28
CA PRO A 558 -6.73 8.67 23.57
C PRO A 558 -7.10 7.20 23.85
N PHE A 559 -8.40 6.87 23.92
CA PHE A 559 -8.92 5.51 24.12
C PHE A 559 -10.10 5.16 23.20
N GLU A 560 -10.30 5.87 22.09
CA GLU A 560 -11.37 5.57 21.14
C GLU A 560 -11.29 4.11 20.66
N VAL A 561 -12.42 3.40 20.79
CA VAL A 561 -12.50 1.99 20.44
C VAL A 561 -12.62 1.85 18.93
N LEU A 562 -11.65 1.15 18.33
CA LEU A 562 -11.69 0.84 16.90
C LEU A 562 -12.59 -0.36 16.62
N GLY A 563 -13.53 -0.21 15.69
CA GLY A 563 -14.47 -1.26 15.31
C GLY A 563 -15.44 -0.84 14.20
N PRO A 564 -16.16 -1.81 13.61
CA PRO A 564 -16.19 -3.22 14.00
C PRO A 564 -14.87 -3.94 13.73
N LYS A 565 -14.58 -4.99 14.51
CA LYS A 565 -13.34 -5.76 14.36
C LYS A 565 -13.53 -7.25 14.69
N ALA A 566 -12.71 -8.10 14.07
CA ALA A 566 -12.62 -9.49 14.47
C ALA A 566 -12.17 -9.62 15.93
N ALA A 567 -12.75 -10.54 16.65
CA ALA A 567 -12.41 -10.83 18.04
C ALA A 567 -12.03 -12.29 18.21
N SER A 568 -11.26 -12.57 19.26
CA SER A 568 -10.99 -13.93 19.72
C SER A 568 -11.82 -14.20 20.97
N LYS A 569 -12.28 -15.43 21.12
CA LYS A 569 -12.99 -15.92 22.30
C LYS A 569 -12.05 -16.82 23.10
N ALA A 570 -11.94 -16.57 24.39
CA ALA A 570 -11.25 -17.48 25.28
C ALA A 570 -12.12 -18.73 25.53
N LEU A 571 -11.53 -19.90 25.39
CA LEU A 571 -12.15 -21.17 25.73
C LEU A 571 -11.90 -21.51 27.22
N PRO A 572 -12.67 -22.44 27.80
CA PRO A 572 -12.51 -22.83 29.21
C PRO A 572 -11.12 -23.37 29.56
N ASP A 573 -10.37 -23.90 28.60
CA ASP A 573 -8.99 -24.39 28.75
C ASP A 573 -7.93 -23.29 28.66
N GLY A 574 -8.36 -22.01 28.50
CA GLY A 574 -7.49 -20.85 28.35
C GLY A 574 -6.97 -20.62 26.93
N SER A 575 -7.28 -21.49 25.97
CA SER A 575 -6.94 -21.26 24.57
C SER A 575 -7.81 -20.16 23.94
N MET A 576 -7.28 -19.50 22.92
CA MET A 576 -7.95 -18.41 22.20
C MET A 576 -8.38 -18.90 20.82
N VAL A 577 -9.67 -18.79 20.50
CA VAL A 577 -10.20 -19.12 19.17
C VAL A 577 -10.70 -17.86 18.50
N SER A 578 -10.21 -17.62 17.28
CA SER A 578 -10.67 -16.51 16.46
C SER A 578 -12.08 -16.75 15.93
N GLN A 579 -12.92 -15.75 16.05
CA GLN A 579 -14.28 -15.81 15.52
C GLN A 579 -14.28 -15.70 13.99
N PRO A 580 -15.26 -16.32 13.30
CA PRO A 580 -15.48 -16.10 11.87
C PRO A 580 -15.76 -14.62 11.56
N LEU A 581 -15.48 -14.21 10.31
CA LEU A 581 -15.61 -12.82 9.88
C LEU A 581 -17.03 -12.24 9.99
N GLU A 582 -18.07 -13.07 9.94
CA GLU A 582 -19.45 -12.62 10.15
C GLU A 582 -19.73 -12.19 11.59
N ASN A 583 -18.90 -12.62 12.56
CA ASN A 583 -19.10 -12.35 13.98
C ASN A 583 -18.10 -11.33 14.53
N LEU A 584 -18.18 -10.08 14.05
CA LEU A 584 -17.32 -8.99 14.51
C LEU A 584 -17.76 -8.43 15.88
N ALA A 585 -16.80 -7.97 16.66
CA ALA A 585 -17.08 -7.18 17.85
C ALA A 585 -17.35 -5.69 17.48
N PRO A 586 -18.27 -4.99 18.22
CA PRO A 586 -19.14 -5.50 19.26
C PRO A 586 -20.13 -6.55 18.71
N PHE A 587 -20.34 -7.64 19.45
CA PHE A 587 -21.19 -8.74 18.97
C PHE A 587 -22.66 -8.30 18.89
N LEU A 588 -23.34 -8.79 17.84
CA LEU A 588 -24.78 -8.60 17.69
C LEU A 588 -25.56 -9.54 18.65
N PRO A 589 -26.79 -9.16 19.05
CA PRO A 589 -27.72 -10.09 19.63
C PRO A 589 -27.88 -11.35 18.75
N ARG A 590 -28.02 -12.54 19.37
CA ARG A 590 -28.02 -13.81 18.62
C ARG A 590 -29.10 -13.89 17.56
N GLU A 591 -30.28 -13.42 17.85
CA GLU A 591 -31.41 -13.40 16.90
C GLU A 591 -31.10 -12.52 15.70
N GLU A 592 -30.65 -11.30 15.95
CA GLU A 592 -30.24 -10.35 14.88
C GLU A 592 -29.10 -10.91 14.03
N PHE A 593 -28.13 -11.57 14.64
CA PHE A 593 -27.03 -12.22 13.91
C PHE A 593 -27.59 -13.31 12.97
N LEU A 594 -28.50 -14.17 13.48
CA LEU A 594 -29.10 -15.26 12.70
C LEU A 594 -29.96 -14.75 11.54
N GLU A 595 -30.69 -13.66 11.71
CA GLU A 595 -31.48 -13.02 10.64
C GLU A 595 -30.63 -12.58 9.44
N ASN A 596 -29.34 -12.29 9.65
CA ASN A 596 -28.42 -11.87 8.60
C ASN A 596 -27.62 -13.03 7.98
N MET A 597 -27.74 -14.25 8.50
CA MET A 597 -27.07 -15.42 7.98
C MET A 597 -27.94 -16.18 7.00
N LEU A 598 -27.48 -16.29 5.74
CA LEU A 598 -28.11 -17.13 4.71
C LEU A 598 -27.42 -18.49 4.60
N VAL A 599 -26.23 -18.62 5.12
CA VAL A 599 -25.47 -19.87 5.27
C VAL A 599 -25.50 -20.28 6.74
N LYS A 600 -25.39 -21.59 6.99
CA LYS A 600 -25.41 -22.11 8.36
C LYS A 600 -24.27 -21.46 9.17
N PRO A 601 -24.60 -20.79 10.30
CA PRO A 601 -23.56 -20.25 11.19
C PRO A 601 -22.67 -21.34 11.76
N LEU A 602 -21.43 -21.00 12.05
CA LEU A 602 -20.53 -21.86 12.82
C LEU A 602 -20.82 -21.67 14.31
N GLU A 603 -20.79 -22.77 15.07
CA GLU A 603 -21.03 -22.78 16.52
C GLU A 603 -19.81 -22.30 17.32
#